data_a1200e4c51cef10bc0cb462a5e25fae9
#
_entry.id   a1200e4c51cef10bc0cb462a5e25fae9
#
_cell.length_a   1.000
_cell.length_b   1.000
_cell.length_c   1.000
_cell.angle_alpha   90.00
_cell.angle_beta   90.00
_cell.angle_gamma   90.00
#
_symmetry.space_group_name_H-M   'P 1'
#
loop_
_entity.id
_entity.type
_entity.pdbx_description
1 polymer ?
#
loop_
_entity_poly.entity_id
_entity_poly.type
_entity_poly.pdbx_seq_one_letter_code
_entity_poly.pdbx_strand_id
1 'polypeptide(L)'
;MTHAMRWLGAALAWLLVAPAIVALDLEPAAAQEEMVPLPIKLPKPVFPGTPKDIPAGTSVEKSDGKPRPIPQVPKGTVNLALKKKVTSSKAPFAFSLDLVTDGDKEAKETTAVELRPGLQWIQIDLGASSKIHYVCVWHYHMEPVVFHDVIVQLSDDPAFIDGVTTIFNNDQDNSAGLGVGKDREYFETSEGRLIPAKGVKARYVRLYSRGSTFKDPLNRYTEVEVYGQPAP
;
A
#
# COMPACT_ATOMS: atom_id res chain seq x y z
N MET A 1 -43.02 -1.89 98.84
CA MET A 1 -41.79 -1.28 98.41
C MET A 1 -40.99 -2.37 97.70
N THR A 2 -41.12 -2.48 96.39
CA THR A 2 -40.39 -3.53 95.58
C THR A 2 -39.91 -2.86 94.30
N HIS A 3 -38.63 -2.75 94.20
CA HIS A 3 -37.92 -2.21 93.01
C HIS A 3 -37.84 -3.30 91.95
N ALA A 4 -38.39 -3.04 90.75
CA ALA A 4 -38.24 -3.89 89.57
C ALA A 4 -37.02 -3.43 88.79
N MET A 5 -36.07 -4.32 88.61
CA MET A 5 -34.86 -4.10 87.84
C MET A 5 -35.09 -4.56 86.40
N ARG A 6 -35.05 -3.65 85.42
CA ARG A 6 -35.18 -3.92 83.97
C ARG A 6 -33.81 -4.25 83.39
N TRP A 7 -33.67 -5.43 82.83
CA TRP A 7 -32.51 -5.80 82.01
C TRP A 7 -32.72 -5.37 80.56
N LEU A 8 -31.82 -4.53 80.05
CA LEU A 8 -31.70 -4.18 78.64
C LEU A 8 -30.77 -5.20 77.95
N GLY A 9 -31.36 -6.06 77.13
CA GLY A 9 -30.57 -6.96 76.27
C GLY A 9 -30.08 -6.22 75.03
N ALA A 10 -28.77 -6.10 74.88
CA ALA A 10 -28.16 -5.58 73.65
C ALA A 10 -28.05 -6.70 72.63
N ALA A 11 -28.78 -6.59 71.52
CA ALA A 11 -28.66 -7.46 70.37
C ALA A 11 -27.50 -7.01 69.49
N LEU A 12 -26.43 -7.84 69.39
CA LEU A 12 -25.30 -7.65 68.50
C LEU A 12 -25.71 -8.15 67.09
N ALA A 13 -25.94 -7.22 66.14
CA ALA A 13 -26.16 -7.55 64.73
C ALA A 13 -24.79 -7.79 64.04
N TRP A 14 -24.53 -9.03 63.60
CA TRP A 14 -23.39 -9.35 62.75
C TRP A 14 -23.71 -8.99 61.29
N LEU A 15 -23.04 -7.97 60.77
CA LEU A 15 -23.04 -7.65 59.34
C LEU A 15 -22.08 -8.64 58.61
N LEU A 16 -22.65 -9.59 57.89
CA LEU A 16 -21.93 -10.40 56.94
C LEU A 16 -21.58 -9.58 55.71
N VAL A 17 -20.34 -9.13 55.58
CA VAL A 17 -19.81 -8.52 54.36
C VAL A 17 -19.37 -9.68 53.48
N ALA A 18 -20.15 -9.96 52.43
CA ALA A 18 -19.76 -10.87 51.36
C ALA A 18 -18.68 -10.22 50.49
N PRO A 19 -17.55 -10.87 50.20
CA PRO A 19 -16.56 -10.35 49.26
C PRO A 19 -17.16 -10.39 47.87
N ALA A 20 -17.31 -9.23 47.21
CA ALA A 20 -17.60 -9.14 45.78
C ALA A 20 -16.39 -9.65 45.00
N ILE A 21 -16.50 -10.81 44.39
CA ILE A 21 -15.53 -11.33 43.43
C ILE A 21 -15.71 -10.51 42.18
N VAL A 22 -14.83 -9.52 41.94
CA VAL A 22 -14.69 -8.84 40.65
C VAL A 22 -14.05 -9.85 39.70
N ALA A 23 -14.88 -10.46 38.84
CA ALA A 23 -14.36 -11.21 37.70
C ALA A 23 -13.68 -10.21 36.77
N LEU A 24 -12.35 -10.22 36.72
CA LEU A 24 -11.57 -9.58 35.67
C LEU A 24 -11.81 -10.40 34.41
N ASP A 25 -12.65 -9.88 33.49
CA ASP A 25 -12.71 -10.36 32.12
C ASP A 25 -11.35 -10.05 31.48
N LEU A 26 -10.46 -11.04 31.50
CA LEU A 26 -9.25 -11.04 30.70
C LEU A 26 -9.71 -11.18 29.23
N GLU A 27 -9.77 -10.06 28.53
CA GLU A 27 -9.87 -10.12 27.07
C GLU A 27 -8.74 -11.02 26.55
N PRO A 28 -9.05 -12.00 25.65
CA PRO A 28 -8.01 -12.85 25.08
C PRO A 28 -6.99 -11.95 24.38
N ALA A 29 -5.73 -12.02 24.80
CA ALA A 29 -4.65 -11.31 24.16
C ALA A 29 -4.72 -11.61 22.65
N ALA A 30 -4.86 -10.57 21.83
CA ALA A 30 -4.92 -10.70 20.39
C ALA A 30 -3.71 -11.52 19.95
N ALA A 31 -3.95 -12.67 19.32
CA ALA A 31 -2.89 -13.54 18.85
C ALA A 31 -1.96 -12.72 17.95
N GLN A 32 -0.69 -12.65 18.30
CA GLN A 32 0.30 -11.89 17.56
C GLN A 32 0.42 -12.50 16.16
N GLU A 33 0.06 -11.75 15.11
CA GLU A 33 0.13 -12.25 13.73
C GLU A 33 1.57 -12.68 13.42
N GLU A 34 1.73 -13.91 12.91
CA GLU A 34 3.03 -14.42 12.46
C GLU A 34 3.50 -13.59 11.27
N MET A 35 4.70 -13.02 11.37
CA MET A 35 5.30 -12.17 10.34
C MET A 35 6.27 -12.97 9.49
N VAL A 36 6.21 -12.78 8.16
CA VAL A 36 7.07 -13.44 7.17
C VAL A 36 7.64 -12.40 6.20
N PRO A 37 8.77 -12.66 5.54
CA PRO A 37 9.25 -11.77 4.49
C PRO A 37 8.22 -11.60 3.39
N LEU A 38 8.08 -10.37 2.84
CA LEU A 38 7.22 -10.09 1.69
C LEU A 38 7.57 -11.06 0.54
N PRO A 39 6.60 -11.81 -0.05
CA PRO A 39 6.89 -12.83 -1.07
C PRO A 39 7.15 -12.23 -2.46
N ILE A 40 7.88 -11.12 -2.53
CA ILE A 40 8.26 -10.44 -3.76
C ILE A 40 9.46 -11.14 -4.42
N LYS A 41 9.39 -11.30 -5.75
CA LYS A 41 10.52 -11.78 -6.56
C LYS A 41 10.93 -10.65 -7.49
N LEU A 42 12.18 -10.23 -7.43
CA LEU A 42 12.68 -9.15 -8.27
C LEU A 42 13.13 -9.69 -9.63
N PRO A 43 12.93 -8.92 -10.72
CA PRO A 43 13.47 -9.24 -12.04
C PRO A 43 14.99 -9.00 -12.06
N LYS A 44 15.64 -9.46 -13.13
CA LYS A 44 17.07 -9.23 -13.31
C LYS A 44 17.34 -7.76 -13.65
N PRO A 45 18.33 -7.12 -12.99
CA PRO A 45 18.71 -5.77 -13.35
C PRO A 45 19.40 -5.74 -14.72
N VAL A 46 19.05 -4.76 -15.55
CA VAL A 46 19.66 -4.51 -16.87
C VAL A 46 20.67 -3.38 -16.85
N PHE A 47 20.73 -2.63 -15.75
CA PHE A 47 21.74 -1.60 -15.49
C PHE A 47 22.03 -1.53 -13.97
N PRO A 48 23.10 -0.81 -13.52
CA PRO A 48 23.59 -0.86 -12.13
C PRO A 48 22.68 -0.22 -11.07
N GLY A 49 21.48 0.27 -11.42
CA GLY A 49 20.55 0.94 -10.52
C GLY A 49 20.57 2.46 -10.64
N THR A 50 20.13 3.16 -9.60
CA THR A 50 20.02 4.63 -9.61
C THR A 50 21.36 5.31 -9.96
N PRO A 51 21.39 6.23 -10.95
CA PRO A 51 22.59 6.98 -11.30
C PRO A 51 23.15 7.75 -10.10
N LYS A 52 24.48 7.86 -10.03
CA LYS A 52 25.15 8.64 -8.96
C LYS A 52 25.11 10.14 -9.22
N ASP A 53 25.08 10.54 -10.49
CA ASP A 53 25.14 11.94 -10.94
C ASP A 53 23.73 12.52 -11.11
N ILE A 54 22.99 12.61 -9.99
CA ILE A 54 21.69 13.26 -9.96
C ILE A 54 21.93 14.77 -9.88
N PRO A 55 21.34 15.58 -10.79
CA PRO A 55 21.48 17.03 -10.75
C PRO A 55 21.08 17.62 -9.40
N ALA A 56 21.84 18.60 -8.92
CA ALA A 56 21.48 19.32 -7.71
C ALA A 56 20.17 20.09 -7.89
N GLY A 57 19.33 20.13 -6.84
CA GLY A 57 18.06 20.88 -6.86
C GLY A 57 16.86 20.10 -7.46
N THR A 58 17.05 18.85 -7.87
CA THR A 58 15.93 17.99 -8.29
C THR A 58 15.22 17.38 -7.08
N SER A 59 13.94 17.02 -7.23
CA SER A 59 13.16 16.30 -6.23
C SER A 59 13.51 14.81 -6.15
N VAL A 60 14.35 14.31 -7.04
CA VAL A 60 14.69 12.90 -7.17
C VAL A 60 15.44 12.39 -5.94
N GLU A 61 15.00 11.24 -5.41
CA GLU A 61 15.67 10.61 -4.27
C GLU A 61 17.05 10.06 -4.67
N LYS A 62 18.01 10.17 -3.73
CA LYS A 62 19.34 9.58 -3.91
C LYS A 62 19.32 8.13 -3.45
N SER A 63 20.02 7.26 -4.18
CA SER A 63 20.26 5.89 -3.73
C SER A 63 21.52 5.82 -2.87
N ASP A 64 21.50 4.99 -1.85
CA ASP A 64 22.70 4.62 -1.06
C ASP A 64 23.50 3.48 -1.73
N GLY A 65 23.05 3.00 -2.88
CA GLY A 65 23.67 1.91 -3.66
C GLY A 65 23.45 0.52 -3.06
N LYS A 66 22.59 0.40 -2.06
CA LYS A 66 22.26 -0.90 -1.45
C LYS A 66 20.91 -1.42 -1.95
N PRO A 67 20.75 -2.76 -2.03
CA PRO A 67 19.45 -3.35 -2.30
C PRO A 67 18.42 -2.95 -1.23
N ARG A 68 17.19 -2.72 -1.66
CA ARG A 68 16.09 -2.43 -0.73
C ARG A 68 15.84 -3.60 0.23
N PRO A 69 15.75 -3.37 1.55
CA PRO A 69 15.37 -4.42 2.49
C PRO A 69 13.98 -4.98 2.16
N ILE A 70 13.82 -6.30 2.27
CA ILE A 70 12.51 -6.95 2.12
C ILE A 70 11.75 -6.79 3.45
N PRO A 71 10.60 -6.09 3.48
CA PRO A 71 9.84 -5.90 4.70
C PRO A 71 9.16 -7.18 5.17
N GLN A 72 8.82 -7.22 6.46
CA GLN A 72 8.00 -8.27 7.05
C GLN A 72 6.52 -7.92 6.87
N VAL A 73 5.72 -8.93 6.54
CA VAL A 73 4.26 -8.84 6.36
C VAL A 73 3.57 -9.98 7.11
N PRO A 74 2.28 -9.84 7.44
CA PRO A 74 1.51 -10.93 8.03
C PRO A 74 1.52 -12.18 7.13
N LYS A 75 1.63 -13.34 7.75
CA LYS A 75 1.52 -14.64 7.07
C LYS A 75 0.19 -14.72 6.30
N GLY A 76 0.23 -15.31 5.11
CA GLY A 76 -0.93 -15.35 4.21
C GLY A 76 -1.03 -14.13 3.27
N THR A 77 -0.09 -13.18 3.34
CA THR A 77 0.03 -12.11 2.35
C THR A 77 0.42 -12.68 0.98
N VAL A 78 -0.36 -12.34 -0.06
CA VAL A 78 -0.14 -12.77 -1.44
C VAL A 78 -0.25 -11.60 -2.41
N ASN A 79 0.20 -11.77 -3.67
CA ASN A 79 -0.08 -10.80 -4.73
C ASN A 79 -1.55 -10.90 -5.16
N LEU A 80 -2.36 -9.93 -4.74
CA LEU A 80 -3.78 -9.83 -5.04
C LEU A 80 -4.07 -9.35 -6.47
N ALA A 81 -3.10 -8.72 -7.13
CA ALA A 81 -3.26 -8.15 -8.46
C ALA A 81 -3.02 -9.16 -9.59
N LEU A 82 -2.38 -10.30 -9.31
CA LEU A 82 -2.00 -11.27 -10.34
C LEU A 82 -3.19 -11.69 -11.20
N LYS A 83 -3.08 -11.46 -12.53
CA LYS A 83 -4.13 -11.75 -13.54
C LYS A 83 -5.46 -11.04 -13.28
N LYS A 84 -5.45 -9.92 -12.55
CA LYS A 84 -6.65 -9.12 -12.33
C LYS A 84 -6.91 -8.18 -13.50
N LYS A 85 -8.19 -7.83 -13.66
CA LYS A 85 -8.64 -6.90 -14.71
C LYS A 85 -8.07 -5.51 -14.47
N VAL A 86 -7.49 -4.94 -15.53
CA VAL A 86 -6.98 -3.58 -15.58
C VAL A 86 -7.82 -2.75 -16.55
N THR A 87 -8.10 -1.50 -16.18
CA THR A 87 -8.70 -0.48 -17.04
C THR A 87 -7.81 0.75 -17.04
N SER A 88 -8.01 1.66 -17.98
CA SER A 88 -7.23 2.89 -18.09
C SER A 88 -8.09 4.09 -18.47
N SER A 89 -7.54 5.30 -18.25
CA SER A 89 -8.20 6.58 -18.60
C SER A 89 -8.57 6.69 -20.07
N LYS A 90 -7.71 6.15 -20.94
CA LYS A 90 -7.90 6.08 -22.41
C LYS A 90 -7.34 4.76 -22.91
N ALA A 91 -7.80 4.29 -24.07
CA ALA A 91 -7.23 3.12 -24.72
C ALA A 91 -5.70 3.27 -24.83
N PRO A 92 -4.94 2.21 -24.52
CA PRO A 92 -3.47 2.21 -24.65
C PRO A 92 -3.03 2.67 -26.04
N PHE A 93 -1.84 3.27 -26.11
CA PHE A 93 -1.19 3.59 -27.37
C PHE A 93 -0.63 2.31 -28.01
N ALA A 94 0.00 1.46 -27.22
CA ALA A 94 0.49 0.15 -27.62
C ALA A 94 0.39 -0.88 -26.49
N PHE A 95 0.33 -2.13 -26.87
CA PHE A 95 0.24 -3.32 -26.02
C PHE A 95 -1.04 -3.42 -25.17
N SER A 96 -1.25 -4.58 -24.55
CA SER A 96 -2.44 -4.86 -23.75
C SER A 96 -2.27 -4.41 -22.30
N LEU A 97 -3.37 -3.95 -21.69
CA LEU A 97 -3.40 -3.68 -20.25
C LEU A 97 -3.16 -4.93 -19.39
N ASP A 98 -3.36 -6.12 -19.93
CA ASP A 98 -3.13 -7.38 -19.21
C ASP A 98 -1.67 -7.57 -18.78
N LEU A 99 -0.72 -6.91 -19.47
CA LEU A 99 0.69 -6.92 -19.10
C LEU A 99 0.96 -6.35 -17.71
N VAL A 100 0.09 -5.44 -17.24
CA VAL A 100 0.28 -4.74 -15.95
C VAL A 100 0.15 -5.68 -14.74
N THR A 101 -0.48 -6.84 -14.92
CA THR A 101 -0.76 -7.78 -13.82
C THR A 101 -0.46 -9.22 -14.21
N ASP A 102 0.32 -9.46 -15.26
CA ASP A 102 0.56 -10.81 -15.78
C ASP A 102 1.64 -11.58 -15.03
N GLY A 103 2.43 -10.90 -14.20
CA GLY A 103 3.54 -11.43 -13.40
C GLY A 103 4.90 -11.36 -14.10
N ASP A 104 4.97 -10.89 -15.37
CA ASP A 104 6.24 -10.65 -16.09
C ASP A 104 6.70 -9.21 -15.89
N LYS A 105 7.66 -9.01 -15.03
CA LYS A 105 8.29 -7.72 -14.73
C LYS A 105 9.71 -7.58 -15.25
N GLU A 106 10.11 -8.48 -16.14
CA GLU A 106 11.42 -8.40 -16.79
C GLU A 106 11.50 -7.16 -17.70
N ALA A 107 12.65 -6.51 -17.70
CA ALA A 107 12.90 -5.31 -18.51
C ALA A 107 13.07 -5.68 -20.00
N LYS A 108 11.98 -5.60 -20.77
CA LYS A 108 11.93 -5.86 -22.21
C LYS A 108 11.03 -4.82 -22.87
N GLU A 109 11.26 -4.51 -24.15
CA GLU A 109 10.40 -3.57 -24.89
C GLU A 109 8.93 -4.03 -24.97
N THR A 110 8.68 -5.33 -24.94
CA THR A 110 7.34 -5.93 -25.10
C THR A 110 6.60 -6.19 -23.79
N THR A 111 7.19 -5.92 -22.63
CA THR A 111 6.57 -6.17 -21.32
C THR A 111 5.87 -4.95 -20.74
N ALA A 112 5.97 -3.77 -21.34
CA ALA A 112 5.35 -2.56 -20.83
C ALA A 112 4.17 -2.12 -21.71
N VAL A 113 3.00 -1.92 -21.10
CA VAL A 113 1.90 -1.22 -21.77
C VAL A 113 2.26 0.25 -21.93
N GLU A 114 1.97 0.81 -23.11
CA GLU A 114 2.20 2.21 -23.42
C GLU A 114 0.88 2.97 -23.40
N LEU A 115 0.78 3.95 -22.50
CA LEU A 115 -0.35 4.87 -22.45
C LEU A 115 0.02 6.18 -23.13
N ARG A 116 -1.02 6.94 -23.52
CA ARG A 116 -0.88 8.22 -24.23
C ARG A 116 -0.16 9.28 -23.40
N PRO A 117 0.34 10.34 -24.04
CA PRO A 117 0.90 11.51 -23.37
C PRO A 117 -0.07 12.20 -22.41
N GLY A 118 0.49 12.98 -21.49
CA GLY A 118 -0.24 13.71 -20.46
C GLY A 118 -0.59 12.84 -19.27
N LEU A 119 -1.41 13.36 -18.36
CA LEU A 119 -1.86 12.60 -17.19
C LEU A 119 -2.74 11.42 -17.64
N GLN A 120 -2.29 10.23 -17.31
CA GLN A 120 -3.02 8.99 -17.54
C GLN A 120 -3.14 8.21 -16.24
N TRP A 121 -4.11 7.30 -16.19
CA TRP A 121 -4.21 6.35 -15.07
C TRP A 121 -4.52 4.94 -15.58
N ILE A 122 -4.08 3.98 -14.78
CA ILE A 122 -4.53 2.59 -14.82
C ILE A 122 -5.26 2.26 -13.51
N GLN A 123 -6.22 1.35 -13.57
CA GLN A 123 -6.96 0.89 -12.40
C GLN A 123 -7.10 -0.62 -12.41
N ILE A 124 -6.73 -1.23 -11.29
CA ILE A 124 -6.81 -2.67 -11.04
C ILE A 124 -8.02 -2.94 -10.15
N ASP A 125 -8.88 -3.89 -10.55
CA ASP A 125 -9.96 -4.41 -9.72
C ASP A 125 -9.50 -5.70 -9.05
N LEU A 126 -9.25 -5.69 -7.75
CA LEU A 126 -8.84 -6.86 -6.98
C LEU A 126 -9.96 -7.90 -6.81
N GLY A 127 -11.20 -7.52 -7.15
CA GLY A 127 -12.39 -8.39 -7.07
C GLY A 127 -13.13 -8.30 -5.73
N ALA A 128 -12.44 -8.00 -4.65
CA ALA A 128 -13.03 -7.79 -3.32
C ALA A 128 -12.20 -6.79 -2.51
N SER A 129 -12.84 -6.12 -1.54
CA SER A 129 -12.16 -5.28 -0.56
C SER A 129 -11.22 -6.13 0.28
N SER A 130 -9.92 -5.87 0.19
CA SER A 130 -8.85 -6.65 0.81
C SER A 130 -7.94 -5.77 1.65
N LYS A 131 -7.29 -6.34 2.66
CA LYS A 131 -6.32 -5.62 3.51
C LYS A 131 -4.98 -5.53 2.78
N ILE A 132 -4.63 -4.34 2.27
CA ILE A 132 -3.45 -4.10 1.45
C ILE A 132 -2.29 -3.66 2.34
N HIS A 133 -1.15 -4.34 2.23
CA HIS A 133 0.07 -4.03 2.98
C HIS A 133 1.07 -3.23 2.15
N TYR A 134 1.26 -3.62 0.88
CA TYR A 134 2.17 -2.96 -0.06
C TYR A 134 1.62 -2.96 -1.47
N VAL A 135 1.97 -1.91 -2.23
CA VAL A 135 1.86 -1.86 -3.68
C VAL A 135 3.27 -1.73 -4.25
N CYS A 136 3.66 -2.59 -5.19
CA CYS A 136 4.92 -2.45 -5.90
C CYS A 136 4.65 -2.13 -7.36
N VAL A 137 5.27 -1.07 -7.85
CA VAL A 137 5.08 -0.56 -9.21
C VAL A 137 6.38 -0.68 -9.97
N TRP A 138 6.34 -1.30 -11.14
CA TRP A 138 7.39 -1.23 -12.14
C TRP A 138 6.85 -0.49 -13.37
N HIS A 139 7.34 0.72 -13.58
CA HIS A 139 7.25 1.34 -14.88
C HIS A 139 8.34 0.77 -15.79
N TYR A 140 8.47 1.31 -17.01
CA TYR A 140 9.58 0.95 -17.89
C TYR A 140 10.93 1.18 -17.20
N HIS A 141 11.76 0.11 -17.13
CA HIS A 141 13.04 0.14 -16.40
C HIS A 141 14.18 -0.56 -17.14
N MET A 142 14.20 -0.46 -18.48
CA MET A 142 15.33 -0.91 -19.30
C MET A 142 16.52 0.05 -19.24
N GLU A 143 16.27 1.29 -18.84
CA GLU A 143 17.26 2.35 -18.64
C GLU A 143 16.84 3.26 -17.49
N PRO A 144 17.75 4.08 -16.92
CA PRO A 144 17.42 4.95 -15.81
C PRO A 144 16.48 6.08 -16.26
N VAL A 145 15.21 5.96 -15.94
CA VAL A 145 14.17 6.95 -16.20
C VAL A 145 13.44 7.32 -14.92
N VAL A 146 12.90 8.54 -14.87
CA VAL A 146 12.02 9.04 -13.82
C VAL A 146 10.65 9.29 -14.42
N PHE A 147 9.61 8.75 -13.79
CA PHE A 147 8.22 9.05 -14.16
C PHE A 147 7.71 10.19 -13.29
N HIS A 148 6.97 11.12 -13.92
CA HIS A 148 6.43 12.31 -13.28
C HIS A 148 5.00 12.09 -12.81
N ASP A 149 4.60 12.82 -11.76
CA ASP A 149 3.26 12.83 -11.19
C ASP A 149 2.74 11.41 -10.90
N VAL A 150 3.62 10.58 -10.35
CA VAL A 150 3.22 9.24 -9.92
C VAL A 150 2.38 9.38 -8.65
N ILE A 151 1.11 8.95 -8.74
CA ILE A 151 0.17 8.97 -7.63
C ILE A 151 -0.47 7.60 -7.53
N VAL A 152 -0.52 7.03 -6.31
CA VAL A 152 -1.15 5.74 -6.06
C VAL A 152 -2.26 5.91 -5.04
N GLN A 153 -3.47 5.54 -5.44
CA GLN A 153 -4.69 5.67 -4.65
C GLN A 153 -5.39 4.32 -4.49
N LEU A 154 -6.03 4.15 -3.33
CA LEU A 154 -6.82 3.00 -2.95
C LEU A 154 -8.25 3.44 -2.65
N SER A 155 -9.26 2.67 -3.08
CA SER A 155 -10.67 2.92 -2.74
C SER A 155 -11.50 1.64 -2.90
N ASP A 156 -12.64 1.59 -2.23
CA ASP A 156 -13.72 0.63 -2.51
C ASP A 156 -14.69 1.18 -3.58
N ASP A 157 -14.61 2.49 -3.90
CA ASP A 157 -15.38 3.12 -4.96
C ASP A 157 -14.65 3.02 -6.31
N PRO A 158 -15.22 2.34 -7.33
CA PRO A 158 -14.61 2.26 -8.67
C PRO A 158 -14.47 3.62 -9.38
N ALA A 159 -15.24 4.63 -8.98
CA ALA A 159 -15.15 5.98 -9.53
C ALA A 159 -14.05 6.83 -8.89
N PHE A 160 -13.54 6.44 -7.72
CA PHE A 160 -12.56 7.19 -6.93
C PHE A 160 -13.07 8.59 -6.55
N ILE A 161 -14.35 8.69 -6.16
CA ILE A 161 -14.98 9.90 -5.64
C ILE A 161 -14.98 9.86 -4.11
N ASP A 162 -15.37 8.69 -3.54
CA ASP A 162 -15.52 8.52 -2.11
C ASP A 162 -14.47 7.53 -1.54
N GLY A 163 -14.11 7.72 -0.26
CA GLY A 163 -13.25 6.80 0.48
C GLY A 163 -11.85 6.63 -0.13
N VAL A 164 -11.34 7.64 -0.84
CA VAL A 164 -10.04 7.58 -1.52
C VAL A 164 -8.92 7.78 -0.51
N THR A 165 -7.98 6.84 -0.48
CA THR A 165 -6.74 6.93 0.30
C THR A 165 -5.54 7.03 -0.65
N THR A 166 -4.85 8.18 -0.66
CA THR A 166 -3.59 8.34 -1.38
C THR A 166 -2.44 7.78 -0.53
N ILE A 167 -1.75 6.77 -1.05
CA ILE A 167 -0.62 6.10 -0.36
C ILE A 167 0.75 6.52 -0.89
N PHE A 168 0.79 7.15 -2.06
CA PHE A 168 1.99 7.73 -2.67
C PHE A 168 1.58 8.90 -3.56
N ASN A 169 2.36 10.00 -3.52
CA ASN A 169 2.17 11.14 -4.40
C ASN A 169 3.45 11.95 -4.52
N ASN A 170 4.11 11.94 -5.71
CA ASN A 170 5.30 12.73 -6.00
C ASN A 170 5.02 13.96 -6.88
N ASP A 171 3.75 14.28 -7.14
CA ASP A 171 3.31 15.50 -7.82
C ASP A 171 3.41 16.71 -6.89
N GLN A 172 4.56 17.36 -6.87
CA GLN A 172 4.87 18.42 -5.92
C GLN A 172 4.28 19.79 -6.29
N ASP A 173 3.93 19.98 -7.55
CA ASP A 173 3.33 21.23 -8.06
C ASP A 173 1.81 21.15 -8.28
N ASN A 174 1.21 19.98 -7.95
CA ASN A 174 -0.20 19.68 -8.16
C ASN A 174 -0.64 19.78 -9.63
N SER A 175 0.24 19.48 -10.56
CA SER A 175 -0.08 19.51 -11.99
C SER A 175 -1.07 18.42 -12.41
N ALA A 176 -1.17 17.35 -11.65
CA ALA A 176 -2.22 16.31 -11.80
C ALA A 176 -3.58 16.73 -11.25
N GLY A 177 -3.65 17.76 -10.39
CA GLY A 177 -4.90 18.22 -9.77
C GLY A 177 -5.44 17.29 -8.67
N LEU A 178 -4.60 16.40 -8.11
CA LEU A 178 -4.97 15.41 -7.10
C LEU A 178 -4.38 15.71 -5.71
N GLY A 179 -3.93 16.93 -5.51
CA GLY A 179 -3.29 17.42 -4.29
C GLY A 179 -1.77 17.41 -4.38
N VAL A 180 -1.15 18.33 -3.64
CA VAL A 180 0.30 18.48 -3.58
C VAL A 180 0.95 17.27 -2.92
N GLY A 181 1.84 16.60 -3.64
CA GLY A 181 2.59 15.45 -3.19
C GLY A 181 3.70 15.80 -2.19
N LYS A 182 4.09 14.81 -1.38
CA LYS A 182 5.19 14.91 -0.41
C LYS A 182 6.30 13.88 -0.67
N ASP A 183 6.01 12.92 -1.54
CA ASP A 183 6.97 11.89 -1.90
C ASP A 183 7.96 12.44 -2.91
N ARG A 184 9.13 11.81 -3.00
CA ARG A 184 10.15 12.17 -3.98
C ARG A 184 9.96 11.41 -5.27
N GLU A 185 10.37 12.02 -6.37
CA GLU A 185 10.62 11.30 -7.61
C GLU A 185 11.74 10.28 -7.41
N TYR A 186 11.81 9.28 -8.26
CA TYR A 186 12.79 8.20 -8.17
C TYR A 186 13.13 7.67 -9.56
N PHE A 187 14.34 7.13 -9.70
CA PHE A 187 14.70 6.38 -10.90
C PHE A 187 14.07 4.99 -10.85
N GLU A 188 13.44 4.61 -11.95
CA GLU A 188 12.97 3.24 -12.12
C GLU A 188 14.13 2.27 -12.18
N THR A 189 14.00 1.16 -11.47
CA THR A 189 15.00 0.09 -11.41
C THR A 189 14.32 -1.27 -11.40
N SER A 190 15.10 -2.35 -11.50
CA SER A 190 14.59 -3.72 -11.35
C SER A 190 13.92 -3.99 -9.99
N GLU A 191 14.14 -3.16 -8.97
CA GLU A 191 13.49 -3.31 -7.68
C GLU A 191 12.03 -2.84 -7.65
N GLY A 192 11.62 -2.00 -8.62
CA GLY A 192 10.33 -1.31 -8.62
C GLY A 192 10.14 -0.38 -7.42
N ARG A 193 9.09 0.41 -7.41
CA ARG A 193 8.74 1.26 -6.27
C ARG A 193 7.82 0.52 -5.31
N LEU A 194 8.34 0.13 -4.15
CA LEU A 194 7.55 -0.52 -3.10
C LEU A 194 6.94 0.53 -2.17
N ILE A 195 5.62 0.61 -2.17
CA ILE A 195 4.84 1.63 -1.47
C ILE A 195 4.07 0.98 -0.31
N PRO A 196 4.28 1.40 0.95
CA PRO A 196 3.53 0.86 2.08
C PRO A 196 2.09 1.36 2.10
N ALA A 197 1.12 0.44 2.12
CA ALA A 197 -0.31 0.74 2.25
C ALA A 197 -0.83 0.57 3.68
N LYS A 198 -0.01 0.07 4.61
CA LYS A 198 -0.25 0.00 6.06
C LYS A 198 -1.57 -0.68 6.46
N GLY A 199 -2.03 -1.66 5.67
CA GLY A 199 -3.25 -2.42 5.95
C GLY A 199 -4.55 -1.71 5.59
N VAL A 200 -4.50 -0.69 4.74
CA VAL A 200 -5.71 -0.04 4.17
C VAL A 200 -6.56 -1.10 3.48
N LYS A 201 -7.87 -1.07 3.72
CA LYS A 201 -8.84 -1.93 3.02
C LYS A 201 -9.29 -1.22 1.76
N ALA A 202 -9.19 -1.91 0.62
CA ALA A 202 -9.68 -1.44 -0.66
C ALA A 202 -9.87 -2.59 -1.66
N ARG A 203 -10.77 -2.38 -2.62
CA ARG A 203 -10.97 -3.25 -3.78
C ARG A 203 -10.23 -2.75 -5.02
N TYR A 204 -10.11 -1.44 -5.18
CA TYR A 204 -9.52 -0.84 -6.37
C TYR A 204 -8.19 -0.15 -6.04
N VAL A 205 -7.23 -0.31 -6.95
CA VAL A 205 -5.95 0.38 -6.90
C VAL A 205 -5.84 1.20 -8.19
N ARG A 206 -5.70 2.52 -8.08
CA ARG A 206 -5.52 3.41 -9.23
C ARG A 206 -4.15 4.08 -9.16
N LEU A 207 -3.44 4.02 -10.28
CA LEU A 207 -2.11 4.60 -10.42
C LEU A 207 -2.13 5.63 -11.54
N TYR A 208 -1.57 6.79 -11.28
CA TYR A 208 -1.43 7.88 -12.23
C TYR A 208 0.03 8.10 -12.58
N SER A 209 0.29 8.63 -13.77
CA SER A 209 1.59 9.16 -14.19
C SER A 209 1.40 10.16 -15.33
N ARG A 210 2.41 11.04 -15.55
CA ARG A 210 2.36 12.12 -16.54
C ARG A 210 3.64 12.18 -17.38
N GLY A 211 3.96 11.08 -18.06
CA GLY A 211 5.19 10.98 -18.83
C GLY A 211 6.42 10.73 -17.95
N SER A 212 7.60 10.86 -18.55
CA SER A 212 8.86 10.56 -17.89
C SER A 212 10.02 11.34 -18.52
N THR A 213 11.23 11.17 -17.98
CA THR A 213 12.47 11.69 -18.56
C THR A 213 12.93 10.92 -19.81
N PHE A 214 12.16 9.90 -20.25
CA PHE A 214 12.44 9.19 -21.50
C PHE A 214 12.25 10.12 -22.70
N LYS A 215 12.80 9.73 -23.85
CA LYS A 215 12.81 10.54 -25.09
C LYS A 215 11.43 10.87 -25.69
N ASP A 216 10.39 10.18 -25.25
CA ASP A 216 9.01 10.42 -25.68
C ASP A 216 8.10 10.64 -24.44
N PRO A 217 6.92 11.27 -24.63
CA PRO A 217 6.04 11.65 -23.53
C PRO A 217 5.04 10.56 -23.11
N LEU A 218 5.26 9.28 -23.47
CA LEU A 218 4.35 8.19 -23.13
C LEU A 218 4.48 7.79 -21.67
N ASN A 219 3.39 7.27 -21.11
CA ASN A 219 3.43 6.60 -19.82
C ASN A 219 3.56 5.08 -20.03
N ARG A 220 4.41 4.42 -19.27
CA ARG A 220 4.69 3.00 -19.44
C ARG A 220 4.65 2.26 -18.14
N TYR A 221 3.82 1.22 -18.07
CA TYR A 221 3.72 0.32 -16.92
C TYR A 221 4.13 -1.09 -17.35
N THR A 222 5.12 -1.66 -16.66
CA THR A 222 5.57 -3.04 -16.86
C THR A 222 4.74 -3.99 -16.01
N GLU A 223 4.68 -3.75 -14.67
CA GLU A 223 3.94 -4.62 -13.75
C GLU A 223 3.51 -3.83 -12.51
N VAL A 224 2.37 -4.20 -11.95
CA VAL A 224 1.92 -3.73 -10.63
C VAL A 224 1.53 -4.94 -9.78
N GLU A 225 2.22 -5.12 -8.66
CA GLU A 225 1.88 -6.13 -7.67
C GLU A 225 1.24 -5.47 -6.44
N VAL A 226 0.16 -6.07 -5.95
CA VAL A 226 -0.56 -5.60 -4.75
C VAL A 226 -0.51 -6.69 -3.70
N TYR A 227 0.25 -6.47 -2.64
CA TYR A 227 0.45 -7.45 -1.59
C TYR A 227 -0.50 -7.20 -0.43
N GLY A 228 -1.32 -8.20 -0.14
CA GLY A 228 -2.31 -8.10 0.91
C GLY A 228 -2.87 -9.44 1.32
N GLN A 229 -3.80 -9.39 2.27
CA GLN A 229 -4.58 -10.55 2.69
C GLN A 229 -5.93 -10.48 1.98
N PRO A 230 -6.37 -11.58 1.32
CA PRO A 230 -7.71 -11.65 0.72
C PRO A 230 -8.78 -11.31 1.74
N ALA A 231 -9.91 -10.79 1.27
CA ALA A 231 -11.11 -10.69 2.09
C ALA A 231 -11.49 -12.09 2.61
N PRO A 232 -11.95 -12.20 3.85
CA PRO A 232 -12.43 -13.46 4.43
C PRO A 232 -13.65 -14.00 3.71
#